data_4f5fd9a47c14f3e0be1c615608a41599
#
_entry.id   4f5fd9a47c14f3e0be1c615608a41599
#
_cell.length_a   1.000
_cell.length_b   1.000
_cell.length_c   1.000
_cell.angle_alpha   90.00
_cell.angle_beta   90.00
_cell.angle_gamma   90.00
#
_symmetry.space_group_name_H-M   'P 1'
#
loop_
_entity.id
_entity.type
_entity.pdbx_description
1 polymer ?
#
loop_
_entity_poly.entity_id
_entity_poly.type
_entity_poly.pdbx_seq_one_letter_code
_entity_poly.pdbx_strand_id
1 'polypeptide(L)'
;KKCLITSQNHGYAVNITKNDNQNDNQNDNQNDNQNDNQNDWEPLFINANDKSNEGIIHRNKPFFSVQFHPEAKGGPQDTGVLFDIFISQIEKYKGMRNTSENLKQSIISHLVKYPTIQDTIPNITSGKILILGSGGLSIGQAGEFDYSGSQAIKAYKEAQLTTVLVNPNIATIQTSQGMADKIYYLPITFDYVKQIIQKERPNYVALSFGGQTALNCGVQLYQSGIFSKYNIKVLGTPVESIIASEDRDKFKNLLQTVGENTAPSQIAENINDALKVASQIGYPVLVRAAFALGGLGSGFANNTEELTQLVEKALSVSPQVIIDKSLRGWKEVEYEIVRDRFDNCIAVCNMENLDPLGIHTGESIVVAPSQTLTDEEYHFLRTVAFKIVRK
;
A
#
# COMPACT_ATOMS: atom_id res chain seq x y z
N LYS A 1 -23.37 9.32 -8.10
CA LYS A 1 -23.21 9.18 -6.64
C LYS A 1 -21.71 9.06 -6.35
N LYS A 2 -21.21 9.83 -5.39
CA LYS A 2 -19.81 9.74 -4.98
C LYS A 2 -19.65 8.57 -4.00
N CYS A 3 -18.65 7.73 -4.20
CA CYS A 3 -18.24 6.71 -3.23
C CYS A 3 -17.05 7.24 -2.42
N LEU A 4 -17.05 6.95 -1.13
CA LEU A 4 -15.96 7.20 -0.20
C LEU A 4 -15.43 5.85 0.25
N ILE A 5 -14.14 5.76 0.49
CA ILE A 5 -13.53 4.56 1.07
C ILE A 5 -13.43 4.81 2.58
N THR A 6 -14.00 3.91 3.37
CA THR A 6 -14.06 4.02 4.84
C THR A 6 -13.66 2.71 5.48
N SER A 7 -13.12 2.79 6.70
CA SER A 7 -12.86 1.60 7.51
C SER A 7 -14.14 1.08 8.13
N GLN A 8 -14.42 -0.20 7.93
CA GLN A 8 -15.59 -0.91 8.43
C GLN A 8 -15.16 -1.98 9.44
N ASN A 9 -15.75 -1.96 10.62
CA ASN A 9 -15.48 -2.96 11.65
C ASN A 9 -16.72 -3.17 12.54
N HIS A 10 -17.81 -3.63 11.93
CA HIS A 10 -19.07 -3.88 12.64
C HIS A 10 -19.82 -5.08 12.08
N GLY A 11 -20.58 -5.78 12.94
CA GLY A 11 -21.45 -6.89 12.58
C GLY A 11 -22.96 -6.54 12.59
N TYR A 12 -23.30 -5.29 12.90
CA TYR A 12 -24.68 -4.80 12.98
C TYR A 12 -24.80 -3.49 12.23
N ALA A 13 -25.96 -3.26 11.61
CA ALA A 13 -26.30 -2.00 10.96
C ALA A 13 -27.69 -1.54 11.41
N VAL A 14 -27.90 -0.22 11.46
CA VAL A 14 -29.20 0.35 11.79
C VAL A 14 -30.17 0.11 10.64
N ASN A 15 -31.26 -0.58 10.89
CA ASN A 15 -32.29 -0.82 9.90
C ASN A 15 -33.32 0.30 9.95
N ILE A 16 -33.40 1.12 8.89
CA ILE A 16 -34.46 2.13 8.69
C ILE A 16 -35.35 1.60 7.59
N THR A 17 -36.25 0.67 7.94
CA THR A 17 -37.31 0.24 7.01
C THR A 17 -38.45 1.25 7.04
N LYS A 18 -38.88 1.70 5.86
CA LYS A 18 -40.23 2.30 5.74
C LYS A 18 -41.20 1.19 6.09
N ASN A 19 -42.05 1.39 7.11
CA ASN A 19 -43.17 0.53 7.34
C ASN A 19 -44.12 0.62 6.12
N ASP A 20 -43.92 -0.29 5.16
CA ASP A 20 -45.00 -0.67 4.27
C ASP A 20 -45.95 -1.54 5.11
N ASN A 21 -47.19 -1.07 5.24
CA ASN A 21 -48.26 -1.71 5.96
C ASN A 21 -48.35 -3.21 5.65
N GLN A 22 -47.97 -4.06 6.60
CA GLN A 22 -48.51 -5.40 6.69
C GLN A 22 -48.78 -5.73 8.15
N ASN A 23 -50.07 -6.01 8.39
CA ASN A 23 -50.64 -6.53 9.62
C ASN A 23 -49.86 -7.76 10.10
N ASP A 24 -49.26 -7.66 11.27
CA ASP A 24 -49.07 -8.82 12.11
C ASP A 24 -49.39 -8.43 13.56
N ASN A 25 -50.57 -8.94 13.99
CA ASN A 25 -50.99 -8.95 15.36
C ASN A 25 -49.99 -9.77 16.20
N GLN A 26 -49.26 -9.15 17.09
CA GLN A 26 -48.90 -9.78 18.35
C GLN A 26 -48.78 -8.73 19.47
N ASN A 27 -49.67 -8.94 20.48
CA ASN A 27 -49.67 -8.25 21.75
C ASN A 27 -48.30 -8.37 22.46
N ASP A 28 -47.73 -7.21 22.76
CA ASP A 28 -46.93 -7.08 23.98
C ASP A 28 -47.10 -5.67 24.55
N ASN A 29 -47.80 -5.63 25.70
CA ASN A 29 -47.92 -4.47 26.56
C ASN A 29 -46.55 -4.12 27.15
N GLN A 30 -46.01 -2.97 26.79
CA GLN A 30 -45.23 -2.19 27.76
C GLN A 30 -45.26 -0.70 27.40
N ASN A 31 -45.74 0.08 28.36
CA ASN A 31 -45.70 1.53 28.39
C ASN A 31 -44.25 2.02 28.34
N ASP A 32 -43.87 2.67 27.26
CA ASP A 32 -42.88 3.71 27.27
C ASP A 32 -43.29 4.82 26.34
N ASN A 33 -43.69 5.95 26.95
CA ASN A 33 -43.94 7.22 26.28
C ASN A 33 -42.62 7.77 25.73
N GLN A 34 -42.24 7.42 24.53
CA GLN A 34 -41.33 8.19 23.70
C GLN A 34 -41.82 8.14 22.25
N ASN A 35 -42.62 9.17 21.91
CA ASN A 35 -42.95 9.52 20.54
C ASN A 35 -41.75 10.15 19.82
N ASP A 36 -40.67 9.41 19.61
CA ASP A 36 -39.72 9.72 18.55
C ASP A 36 -40.11 8.88 17.33
N ASN A 37 -40.85 9.52 16.43
CA ASN A 37 -41.35 8.90 15.21
C ASN A 37 -40.14 8.34 14.40
N GLN A 38 -40.12 7.04 14.09
CA GLN A 38 -39.17 6.41 13.17
C GLN A 38 -39.07 7.12 11.81
N ASN A 39 -40.03 7.97 11.47
CA ASN A 39 -40.09 8.81 10.27
C ASN A 39 -39.16 10.04 10.30
N ASP A 40 -38.57 10.39 11.44
CA ASP A 40 -37.70 11.58 11.57
C ASP A 40 -36.25 11.33 11.13
N TRP A 41 -35.87 10.11 10.90
CA TRP A 41 -34.55 9.71 10.47
C TRP A 41 -34.51 9.24 9.01
N GLU A 42 -33.42 9.50 8.34
CA GLU A 42 -33.19 8.97 6.99
C GLU A 42 -31.73 8.50 6.83
N PRO A 43 -31.48 7.58 5.89
CA PRO A 43 -30.11 7.15 5.59
C PRO A 43 -29.27 8.32 5.09
N LEU A 44 -28.07 8.46 5.65
CA LEU A 44 -27.07 9.44 5.23
C LEU A 44 -25.99 8.77 4.36
N PHE A 45 -25.50 7.61 4.76
CA PHE A 45 -24.52 6.80 4.05
C PHE A 45 -25.04 5.39 3.84
N ILE A 46 -24.69 4.80 2.71
CA ILE A 46 -25.07 3.42 2.35
C ILE A 46 -23.84 2.72 1.81
N ASN A 47 -23.57 1.53 2.29
CA ASN A 47 -22.51 0.66 1.81
C ASN A 47 -22.74 0.32 0.33
N ALA A 48 -21.71 0.55 -0.49
CA ALA A 48 -21.82 0.28 -1.93
C ALA A 48 -21.88 -1.22 -2.24
N ASN A 49 -21.29 -2.06 -1.39
CA ASN A 49 -21.17 -3.50 -1.61
C ASN A 49 -22.47 -4.26 -1.24
N ASP A 50 -22.90 -4.15 0.01
CA ASP A 50 -24.01 -4.94 0.57
C ASP A 50 -25.32 -4.16 0.79
N LYS A 51 -25.28 -2.82 0.56
CA LYS A 51 -26.40 -1.89 0.75
C LYS A 51 -26.82 -1.70 2.20
N SER A 52 -26.02 -2.14 3.17
CA SER A 52 -26.25 -1.83 4.57
C SER A 52 -26.23 -0.32 4.84
N ASN A 53 -26.92 0.11 5.90
CA ASN A 53 -26.94 1.50 6.31
C ASN A 53 -25.67 1.82 7.10
N GLU A 54 -24.90 2.78 6.60
CA GLU A 54 -23.62 3.21 7.17
C GLU A 54 -23.69 4.58 7.87
N GLY A 55 -24.87 5.12 8.01
CA GLY A 55 -25.07 6.35 8.75
C GLY A 55 -26.46 6.92 8.57
N ILE A 56 -26.93 7.61 9.61
CA ILE A 56 -28.28 8.19 9.66
C ILE A 56 -28.21 9.68 9.95
N ILE A 57 -29.22 10.41 9.51
CA ILE A 57 -29.40 11.84 9.78
C ILE A 57 -30.84 12.13 10.16
N HIS A 58 -31.04 12.98 11.15
CA HIS A 58 -32.35 13.46 11.54
C HIS A 58 -32.80 14.58 10.60
N ARG A 59 -34.07 14.52 10.15
CA ARG A 59 -34.60 15.44 9.13
C ARG A 59 -34.69 16.89 9.61
N ASN A 60 -35.01 17.09 10.89
CA ASN A 60 -35.33 18.41 11.44
C ASN A 60 -34.37 18.87 12.57
N LYS A 61 -33.53 18.00 13.08
CA LYS A 61 -32.57 18.30 14.16
C LYS A 61 -31.15 18.13 13.65
N PRO A 62 -30.16 18.80 14.24
CA PRO A 62 -28.77 18.72 13.81
C PRO A 62 -28.06 17.46 14.33
N PHE A 63 -28.72 16.30 14.16
CA PHE A 63 -28.19 15.02 14.62
C PHE A 63 -27.86 14.13 13.42
N PHE A 64 -26.68 13.55 13.44
CA PHE A 64 -26.28 12.52 12.50
C PHE A 64 -25.33 11.52 13.18
N SER A 65 -25.25 10.33 12.64
CA SER A 65 -24.27 9.33 13.04
C SER A 65 -23.71 8.62 11.82
N VAL A 66 -22.56 8.00 12.01
CA VAL A 66 -21.92 7.13 11.03
C VAL A 66 -21.57 5.80 11.69
N GLN A 67 -21.60 4.72 10.91
CA GLN A 67 -21.29 3.37 11.36
C GLN A 67 -19.81 3.03 11.12
N PHE A 68 -19.24 3.59 10.07
CA PHE A 68 -17.80 3.46 9.77
C PHE A 68 -16.95 4.33 10.70
N HIS A 69 -15.62 4.15 10.65
CA HIS A 69 -14.64 4.90 11.43
C HIS A 69 -14.21 6.19 10.71
N PRO A 70 -14.80 7.36 11.01
CA PRO A 70 -14.47 8.62 10.32
C PRO A 70 -13.09 9.19 10.71
N GLU A 71 -12.51 8.74 11.83
CA GLU A 71 -11.15 9.10 12.27
C GLU A 71 -10.07 8.55 11.36
N ALA A 72 -10.40 7.57 10.51
CA ALA A 72 -9.60 7.09 9.39
C ALA A 72 -8.14 6.72 9.74
N LYS A 73 -7.90 6.06 10.89
CA LYS A 73 -6.54 5.67 11.31
C LYS A 73 -5.84 4.76 10.30
N GLY A 74 -6.56 3.88 9.63
CA GLY A 74 -6.03 2.95 8.62
C GLY A 74 -6.43 3.26 7.18
N GLY A 75 -7.11 4.36 6.90
CA GLY A 75 -7.71 4.59 5.58
C GLY A 75 -7.63 6.03 5.09
N PRO A 76 -8.37 6.36 4.00
CA PRO A 76 -8.49 7.71 3.48
C PRO A 76 -9.05 8.67 4.52
N GLN A 77 -8.53 9.89 4.55
CA GLN A 77 -8.95 10.93 5.51
C GLN A 77 -10.17 11.72 5.04
N ASP A 78 -10.84 11.31 3.98
CA ASP A 78 -11.95 12.03 3.33
C ASP A 78 -13.13 12.31 4.27
N THR A 79 -13.30 11.47 5.30
CA THR A 79 -14.42 11.54 6.25
C THR A 79 -14.09 12.30 7.53
N GLY A 80 -12.84 12.67 7.77
CA GLY A 80 -12.42 13.46 8.93
C GLY A 80 -13.15 14.80 9.07
N VAL A 81 -13.57 15.38 7.94
CA VAL A 81 -14.37 16.62 7.90
C VAL A 81 -15.72 16.51 8.66
N LEU A 82 -16.19 15.30 8.93
CA LEU A 82 -17.42 15.08 9.71
C LEU A 82 -17.28 15.59 11.15
N PHE A 83 -16.07 15.53 11.73
CA PHE A 83 -15.80 16.11 13.06
C PHE A 83 -15.89 17.64 13.03
N ASP A 84 -15.34 18.28 11.99
CA ASP A 84 -15.39 19.74 11.84
C ASP A 84 -16.84 20.21 11.68
N ILE A 85 -17.63 19.47 10.89
CA ILE A 85 -19.06 19.73 10.73
C ILE A 85 -19.78 19.60 12.07
N PHE A 86 -19.49 18.55 12.85
CA PHE A 86 -20.08 18.34 14.17
C PHE A 86 -19.77 19.48 15.12
N ILE A 87 -18.52 19.92 15.22
CA ILE A 87 -18.12 21.07 16.04
C ILE A 87 -18.84 22.34 15.59
N SER A 88 -18.88 22.58 14.28
CA SER A 88 -19.59 23.75 13.71
C SER A 88 -21.08 23.73 14.05
N GLN A 89 -21.74 22.56 14.08
CA GLN A 89 -23.16 22.46 14.49
C GLN A 89 -23.33 22.79 15.99
N ILE A 90 -22.42 22.36 16.85
CA ILE A 90 -22.45 22.72 18.29
C ILE A 90 -22.33 24.22 18.48
N GLU A 91 -21.43 24.88 17.77
CA GLU A 91 -21.23 26.34 17.85
C GLU A 91 -22.46 27.10 17.35
N LYS A 92 -23.07 26.68 16.27
CA LYS A 92 -24.33 27.25 15.76
C LYS A 92 -25.47 27.10 16.77
N TYR A 93 -25.58 25.93 17.40
CA TYR A 93 -26.60 25.68 18.42
C TYR A 93 -26.42 26.55 19.68
N LYS A 94 -25.18 26.70 20.17
CA LYS A 94 -24.86 27.57 21.31
C LYS A 94 -25.13 29.05 21.01
N GLY A 95 -24.99 29.48 19.75
CA GLY A 95 -25.24 30.85 19.33
C GLY A 95 -26.71 31.22 19.09
N MET A 96 -27.66 30.35 19.39
CA MET A 96 -29.14 30.53 19.14
C MET A 96 -29.49 31.00 17.73
N ARG A 97 -28.65 30.72 16.74
CA ARG A 97 -28.96 31.02 15.35
C ARG A 97 -29.76 29.85 14.77
N ASN A 98 -31.08 30.06 14.67
CA ASN A 98 -31.97 29.19 13.89
C ASN A 98 -31.58 29.27 12.41
N THR A 99 -30.60 28.49 11.99
CA THR A 99 -30.30 28.27 10.59
C THR A 99 -30.85 26.92 10.21
N SER A 100 -31.98 26.95 9.50
CA SER A 100 -32.57 25.81 8.79
C SER A 100 -31.67 25.38 7.59
N GLU A 101 -30.38 25.55 7.72
CA GLU A 101 -29.42 25.06 6.73
C GLU A 101 -29.48 23.54 6.78
N ASN A 102 -29.92 22.94 5.72
CA ASN A 102 -30.05 21.49 5.61
C ASN A 102 -28.69 20.83 5.91
N LEU A 103 -28.51 20.27 7.10
CA LEU A 103 -27.29 19.62 7.56
C LEU A 103 -26.79 18.58 6.55
N LYS A 104 -27.71 17.83 5.96
CA LYS A 104 -27.40 16.86 4.90
C LYS A 104 -26.71 17.51 3.70
N GLN A 105 -27.22 18.68 3.26
CA GLN A 105 -26.63 19.45 2.16
C GLN A 105 -25.24 19.95 2.52
N SER A 106 -25.07 20.42 3.76
CA SER A 106 -23.76 20.83 4.29
C SER A 106 -22.77 19.69 4.28
N ILE A 107 -23.13 18.53 4.79
CA ILE A 107 -22.27 17.32 4.77
C ILE A 107 -21.91 16.96 3.33
N ILE A 108 -22.88 16.87 2.43
CA ILE A 108 -22.66 16.54 1.02
C ILE A 108 -21.73 17.54 0.36
N SER A 109 -21.94 18.84 0.59
CA SER A 109 -21.11 19.89 -0.04
C SER A 109 -19.65 19.84 0.41
N HIS A 110 -19.38 19.51 1.66
CA HIS A 110 -18.02 19.34 2.16
C HIS A 110 -17.34 18.09 1.61
N LEU A 111 -18.07 16.97 1.53
CA LEU A 111 -17.55 15.73 0.95
C LEU A 111 -17.37 15.79 -0.58
N VAL A 112 -18.07 16.70 -1.28
CA VAL A 112 -18.01 16.89 -2.74
C VAL A 112 -16.95 17.92 -3.16
N LYS A 113 -16.28 18.61 -2.24
CA LYS A 113 -15.24 19.62 -2.55
C LYS A 113 -14.01 19.06 -3.29
N TYR A 114 -13.80 17.76 -3.26
CA TYR A 114 -12.79 17.15 -4.12
C TYR A 114 -13.31 17.10 -5.57
N PRO A 115 -12.47 17.52 -6.54
CA PRO A 115 -12.90 17.51 -7.92
C PRO A 115 -13.42 16.13 -8.28
N THR A 116 -14.61 16.05 -8.82
CA THR A 116 -15.09 14.86 -9.50
C THR A 116 -14.13 14.63 -10.64
N ILE A 117 -13.20 13.69 -10.47
CA ILE A 117 -12.42 13.20 -11.59
C ILE A 117 -13.47 12.63 -12.52
N GLN A 118 -13.70 13.33 -13.63
CA GLN A 118 -14.55 12.78 -14.68
C GLN A 118 -13.95 11.43 -15.05
N ASP A 119 -14.76 10.39 -15.11
CA ASP A 119 -14.40 9.04 -15.54
C ASP A 119 -13.96 9.02 -17.01
N THR A 120 -12.95 9.83 -17.35
CA THR A 120 -12.37 9.90 -18.69
C THR A 120 -11.32 8.82 -18.93
N ILE A 121 -10.94 8.09 -17.87
CA ILE A 121 -9.98 7.00 -18.00
C ILE A 121 -10.78 5.70 -18.08
N PRO A 122 -10.82 5.05 -19.25
CA PRO A 122 -11.58 3.83 -19.39
C PRO A 122 -11.09 2.77 -18.41
N ASN A 123 -12.03 2.12 -17.73
CA ASN A 123 -11.72 0.93 -16.96
C ASN A 123 -11.10 -0.10 -17.89
N ILE A 124 -10.10 -0.81 -17.39
CA ILE A 124 -9.54 -1.96 -18.09
C ILE A 124 -10.57 -3.08 -17.99
N THR A 125 -11.35 -3.25 -19.04
CA THR A 125 -12.44 -4.24 -19.10
C THR A 125 -12.17 -5.37 -20.06
N SER A 126 -11.04 -5.35 -20.78
CA SER A 126 -10.66 -6.39 -21.73
C SER A 126 -9.17 -6.33 -22.05
N GLY A 127 -8.65 -7.43 -22.55
CA GLY A 127 -7.27 -7.55 -22.99
C GLY A 127 -6.55 -8.73 -22.35
N LYS A 128 -5.29 -8.88 -22.69
CA LYS A 128 -4.41 -9.94 -22.19
C LYS A 128 -3.33 -9.34 -21.31
N ILE A 129 -3.14 -9.91 -20.13
CA ILE A 129 -2.09 -9.53 -19.18
C ILE A 129 -1.06 -10.64 -19.06
N LEU A 130 0.22 -10.28 -19.17
CA LEU A 130 1.35 -11.14 -18.86
C LEU A 130 1.78 -10.88 -17.41
N ILE A 131 1.82 -11.90 -16.59
CA ILE A 131 2.18 -11.85 -15.19
C ILE A 131 3.51 -12.57 -15.02
N LEU A 132 4.52 -11.87 -14.50
CA LEU A 132 5.78 -12.48 -14.09
C LEU A 132 5.60 -12.97 -12.65
N GLY A 133 5.61 -14.28 -12.48
CA GLY A 133 5.27 -14.95 -11.22
C GLY A 133 6.42 -14.96 -10.21
N SER A 134 6.22 -15.70 -9.12
CA SER A 134 7.12 -15.71 -7.95
C SER A 134 8.49 -16.37 -8.18
N GLY A 135 8.65 -17.10 -9.29
CA GLY A 135 9.92 -17.74 -9.61
C GLY A 135 10.26 -18.96 -8.77
N GLY A 136 11.54 -19.26 -8.65
CA GLY A 136 12.04 -20.43 -7.92
C GLY A 136 11.94 -20.30 -6.41
N LEU A 137 11.99 -21.45 -5.72
CA LEU A 137 12.00 -21.50 -4.25
C LEU A 137 13.34 -20.97 -3.72
N SER A 138 13.33 -19.74 -3.24
CA SER A 138 14.46 -19.12 -2.53
C SER A 138 13.92 -18.12 -1.51
N ILE A 139 14.74 -17.80 -0.50
CA ILE A 139 14.42 -16.75 0.48
C ILE A 139 14.21 -15.42 -0.27
N GLY A 140 13.14 -14.69 0.08
CA GLY A 140 12.78 -13.43 -0.57
C GLY A 140 12.16 -13.60 -1.97
N GLN A 141 11.69 -14.79 -2.33
CA GLN A 141 11.06 -15.09 -3.63
C GLN A 141 9.72 -15.82 -3.45
N ALA A 142 9.62 -17.07 -3.87
CA ALA A 142 8.35 -17.79 -4.00
C ALA A 142 7.45 -17.73 -2.76
N GLY A 143 8.00 -17.94 -1.56
CA GLY A 143 7.21 -17.99 -0.32
C GLY A 143 6.52 -16.66 0.00
N GLU A 144 7.15 -15.53 -0.30
CA GLU A 144 6.61 -14.20 -0.04
C GLU A 144 5.57 -13.78 -1.10
N PHE A 145 5.77 -14.17 -2.35
CA PHE A 145 4.95 -13.70 -3.47
C PHE A 145 3.88 -14.68 -3.95
N ASP A 146 3.83 -15.91 -3.41
CA ASP A 146 2.85 -16.92 -3.84
C ASP A 146 1.41 -16.46 -3.60
N TYR A 147 1.12 -15.94 -2.41
CA TYR A 147 -0.22 -15.46 -2.07
C TYR A 147 -0.59 -14.20 -2.86
N SER A 148 0.25 -13.17 -2.84
CA SER A 148 -0.03 -11.91 -3.53
C SER A 148 -0.17 -12.11 -5.05
N GLY A 149 0.69 -12.92 -5.66
CA GLY A 149 0.58 -13.26 -7.07
C GLY A 149 -0.68 -14.05 -7.41
N SER A 150 -1.08 -14.99 -6.57
CA SER A 150 -2.33 -15.73 -6.75
C SER A 150 -3.56 -14.83 -6.65
N GLN A 151 -3.59 -13.91 -5.70
CA GLN A 151 -4.66 -12.93 -5.55
C GLN A 151 -4.69 -11.95 -6.74
N ALA A 152 -3.53 -11.54 -7.23
CA ALA A 152 -3.44 -10.69 -8.43
C ALA A 152 -4.01 -11.39 -9.67
N ILE A 153 -3.70 -12.68 -9.88
CA ILE A 153 -4.27 -13.47 -10.99
C ILE A 153 -5.79 -13.50 -10.89
N LYS A 154 -6.36 -13.76 -9.71
CA LYS A 154 -7.81 -13.73 -9.48
C LYS A 154 -8.41 -12.37 -9.79
N ALA A 155 -7.82 -11.30 -9.28
CA ALA A 155 -8.30 -9.94 -9.51
C ALA A 155 -8.28 -9.56 -11.01
N TYR A 156 -7.25 -9.96 -11.75
CA TYR A 156 -7.22 -9.74 -13.19
C TYR A 156 -8.30 -10.53 -13.93
N LYS A 157 -8.59 -11.76 -13.52
CA LYS A 157 -9.71 -12.54 -14.08
C LYS A 157 -11.06 -11.93 -13.76
N GLU A 158 -11.27 -11.43 -12.55
CA GLU A 158 -12.47 -10.68 -12.15
C GLU A 158 -12.64 -9.40 -12.99
N ALA A 159 -11.53 -8.74 -13.34
CA ALA A 159 -11.51 -7.62 -14.28
C ALA A 159 -11.66 -8.05 -15.75
N GLN A 160 -11.98 -9.32 -16.02
CA GLN A 160 -12.19 -9.90 -17.37
C GLN A 160 -10.94 -9.84 -18.28
N LEU A 161 -9.75 -9.85 -17.71
CA LEU A 161 -8.50 -9.96 -18.46
C LEU A 161 -8.14 -11.43 -18.69
N THR A 162 -7.69 -11.75 -19.91
CA THR A 162 -7.04 -13.04 -20.18
C THR A 162 -5.67 -13.08 -19.53
N THR A 163 -5.43 -14.03 -18.63
CA THR A 163 -4.23 -14.10 -17.81
C THR A 163 -3.21 -15.08 -18.39
N VAL A 164 -1.98 -14.60 -18.61
CA VAL A 164 -0.82 -15.40 -19.02
C VAL A 164 0.23 -15.30 -17.93
N LEU A 165 0.54 -16.42 -17.28
CA LEU A 165 1.54 -16.50 -16.21
C LEU A 165 2.85 -17.10 -16.74
N VAL A 166 3.97 -16.51 -16.36
CA VAL A 166 5.32 -17.10 -16.50
C VAL A 166 5.85 -17.41 -15.11
N ASN A 167 6.01 -18.67 -14.79
CA ASN A 167 6.55 -19.11 -13.51
C ASN A 167 7.20 -20.50 -13.65
N PRO A 168 8.49 -20.66 -13.41
CA PRO A 168 9.18 -21.94 -13.46
C PRO A 168 8.80 -22.90 -12.34
N ASN A 169 8.20 -22.40 -11.26
CA ASN A 169 7.85 -23.19 -10.09
C ASN A 169 6.53 -23.94 -10.36
N ILE A 170 6.62 -25.26 -10.37
CA ILE A 170 5.46 -26.15 -10.55
C ILE A 170 4.73 -26.44 -9.22
N ALA A 171 5.32 -26.09 -8.08
CA ALA A 171 4.82 -26.41 -6.75
C ALA A 171 4.24 -25.17 -6.05
N THR A 172 3.59 -24.29 -6.78
CA THR A 172 2.94 -23.09 -6.25
C THR A 172 1.46 -23.05 -6.62
N ILE A 173 0.67 -22.38 -5.78
CA ILE A 173 -0.75 -22.06 -6.07
C ILE A 173 -0.88 -21.28 -7.39
N GLN A 174 0.07 -20.39 -7.72
CA GLN A 174 0.02 -19.59 -8.94
C GLN A 174 -0.07 -20.46 -10.21
N THR A 175 0.62 -21.62 -10.22
CA THR A 175 0.65 -22.55 -11.35
C THR A 175 -0.38 -23.67 -11.26
N SER A 176 -1.26 -23.64 -10.27
CA SER A 176 -2.34 -24.62 -10.15
C SER A 176 -3.30 -24.53 -11.33
N GLN A 177 -3.87 -25.67 -11.71
CA GLN A 177 -4.82 -25.75 -12.81
C GLN A 177 -6.02 -24.81 -12.60
N GLY A 178 -6.33 -24.01 -13.62
CA GLY A 178 -7.45 -23.06 -13.57
C GLY A 178 -7.13 -21.72 -12.87
N MET A 179 -5.94 -21.56 -12.28
CA MET A 179 -5.54 -20.28 -11.68
C MET A 179 -5.36 -19.22 -12.78
N ALA A 180 -4.40 -19.37 -13.67
CA ALA A 180 -4.26 -18.53 -14.86
C ALA A 180 -4.84 -19.24 -16.10
N ASP A 181 -5.24 -18.48 -17.13
CA ASP A 181 -5.78 -19.05 -18.38
C ASP A 181 -4.69 -19.74 -19.17
N LYS A 182 -3.45 -19.28 -19.07
CA LYS A 182 -2.29 -19.88 -19.68
C LYS A 182 -1.06 -19.77 -18.81
N ILE A 183 -0.29 -20.84 -18.72
CA ILE A 183 0.92 -20.91 -17.89
C ILE A 183 2.10 -21.33 -18.77
N TYR A 184 3.22 -20.59 -18.61
CA TYR A 184 4.52 -20.92 -19.16
C TYR A 184 5.46 -21.32 -18.01
N TYR A 185 5.83 -22.57 -17.94
CA TYR A 185 6.80 -23.11 -16.98
C TYR A 185 8.24 -22.84 -17.46
N LEU A 186 8.57 -21.56 -17.61
CA LEU A 186 9.86 -21.11 -18.14
C LEU A 186 10.52 -20.16 -17.16
N PRO A 187 11.87 -20.08 -17.15
CA PRO A 187 12.60 -19.10 -16.37
C PRO A 187 12.18 -17.67 -16.70
N ILE A 188 12.14 -16.82 -15.66
CA ILE A 188 11.81 -15.39 -15.79
C ILE A 188 13.10 -14.66 -16.19
N THR A 189 13.49 -14.81 -17.45
CA THR A 189 14.63 -14.15 -18.05
C THR A 189 14.21 -13.33 -19.26
N PHE A 190 15.04 -12.34 -19.61
CA PHE A 190 14.81 -11.46 -20.74
C PHE A 190 14.42 -12.21 -22.03
N ASP A 191 15.20 -13.25 -22.39
CA ASP A 191 15.02 -13.94 -23.66
C ASP A 191 13.73 -14.77 -23.71
N TYR A 192 13.41 -15.50 -22.65
CA TYR A 192 12.17 -16.27 -22.59
C TYR A 192 10.94 -15.36 -22.53
N VAL A 193 10.97 -14.34 -21.70
CA VAL A 193 9.82 -13.41 -21.57
C VAL A 193 9.62 -12.62 -22.87
N LYS A 194 10.69 -12.21 -23.55
CA LYS A 194 10.62 -11.57 -24.87
C LYS A 194 9.94 -12.50 -25.91
N GLN A 195 10.29 -13.79 -25.95
CA GLN A 195 9.66 -14.74 -26.86
C GLN A 195 8.16 -14.94 -26.53
N ILE A 196 7.81 -14.99 -25.24
CA ILE A 196 6.42 -15.07 -24.80
C ILE A 196 5.65 -13.81 -25.23
N ILE A 197 6.22 -12.62 -25.04
CA ILE A 197 5.62 -11.36 -25.50
C ILE A 197 5.38 -11.39 -27.02
N GLN A 198 6.34 -11.86 -27.79
CA GLN A 198 6.23 -11.97 -29.24
C GLN A 198 5.08 -12.90 -29.67
N LYS A 199 4.89 -14.00 -28.94
CA LYS A 199 3.87 -15.01 -29.20
C LYS A 199 2.49 -14.59 -28.72
N GLU A 200 2.40 -14.10 -27.48
CA GLU A 200 1.13 -13.84 -26.81
C GLU A 200 0.56 -12.46 -27.10
N ARG A 201 1.41 -11.49 -27.46
CA ARG A 201 1.01 -10.10 -27.73
C ARG A 201 0.13 -9.52 -26.62
N PRO A 202 0.60 -9.52 -25.35
CA PRO A 202 -0.20 -9.00 -24.26
C PRO A 202 -0.39 -7.49 -24.39
N ASN A 203 -1.52 -6.99 -23.90
CA ASN A 203 -1.79 -5.56 -23.78
C ASN A 203 -1.13 -4.96 -22.52
N TYR A 204 -0.98 -5.81 -21.51
CA TYR A 204 -0.51 -5.42 -20.18
C TYR A 204 0.55 -6.37 -19.66
N VAL A 205 1.39 -5.87 -18.75
CA VAL A 205 2.34 -6.67 -17.97
C VAL A 205 2.28 -6.29 -16.50
N ALA A 206 2.35 -7.27 -15.60
CA ALA A 206 2.46 -7.10 -14.17
C ALA A 206 3.82 -7.62 -13.71
N LEU A 207 4.58 -6.77 -13.00
CA LEU A 207 5.96 -7.04 -12.57
C LEU A 207 6.07 -7.25 -11.05
N SER A 208 5.14 -6.68 -10.26
CA SER A 208 5.28 -6.54 -8.80
C SER A 208 5.01 -7.81 -8.00
N PHE A 209 4.61 -8.92 -8.67
CA PHE A 209 4.18 -10.16 -7.99
C PHE A 209 5.17 -11.32 -8.13
N GLY A 210 6.37 -11.04 -8.60
CA GLY A 210 7.40 -12.05 -8.83
C GLY A 210 8.75 -11.74 -8.17
N GLY A 211 8.77 -10.83 -7.21
CA GLY A 211 9.97 -10.42 -6.49
C GLY A 211 11.03 -9.80 -7.39
N GLN A 212 12.26 -9.77 -6.90
CA GLN A 212 13.39 -9.11 -7.57
C GLN A 212 13.66 -9.68 -8.96
N THR A 213 13.46 -10.97 -9.16
CA THR A 213 13.67 -11.61 -10.46
C THR A 213 12.73 -11.03 -11.53
N ALA A 214 11.46 -10.84 -11.19
CA ALA A 214 10.48 -10.27 -12.11
C ALA A 214 10.73 -8.77 -12.34
N LEU A 215 11.08 -8.02 -11.31
CA LEU A 215 11.40 -6.59 -11.41
C LEU A 215 12.62 -6.38 -12.31
N ASN A 216 13.71 -7.11 -12.09
CA ASN A 216 14.92 -7.01 -12.92
C ASN A 216 14.64 -7.35 -14.38
N CYS A 217 13.89 -8.42 -14.65
CA CYS A 217 13.48 -8.80 -16.00
C CYS A 217 12.62 -7.71 -16.65
N GLY A 218 11.67 -7.15 -15.89
CA GLY A 218 10.80 -6.07 -16.35
C GLY A 218 11.58 -4.80 -16.72
N VAL A 219 12.55 -4.41 -15.89
CA VAL A 219 13.44 -3.26 -16.15
C VAL A 219 14.25 -3.48 -17.43
N GLN A 220 14.83 -4.67 -17.63
CA GLN A 220 15.57 -4.99 -18.86
C GLN A 220 14.70 -4.93 -20.10
N LEU A 221 13.48 -5.48 -20.04
CA LEU A 221 12.50 -5.43 -21.14
C LEU A 221 12.08 -3.99 -21.47
N TYR A 222 11.89 -3.17 -20.46
CA TYR A 222 11.56 -1.76 -20.61
C TYR A 222 12.70 -0.99 -21.29
N GLN A 223 13.92 -1.10 -20.76
CA GLN A 223 15.12 -0.42 -21.29
C GLN A 223 15.47 -0.85 -22.71
N SER A 224 15.19 -2.10 -23.08
CA SER A 224 15.36 -2.60 -24.44
C SER A 224 14.31 -2.13 -25.44
N GLY A 225 13.27 -1.37 -24.98
CA GLY A 225 12.18 -0.90 -25.80
C GLY A 225 11.14 -1.94 -26.20
N ILE A 226 11.16 -3.14 -25.62
CA ILE A 226 10.21 -4.21 -25.93
C ILE A 226 8.77 -3.80 -25.59
N PHE A 227 8.53 -3.17 -24.45
CA PHE A 227 7.18 -2.74 -24.07
C PHE A 227 6.64 -1.68 -25.06
N SER A 228 7.45 -0.71 -25.44
CA SER A 228 7.07 0.30 -26.42
C SER A 228 6.83 -0.32 -27.81
N LYS A 229 7.71 -1.23 -28.24
CA LYS A 229 7.60 -1.91 -29.55
C LYS A 229 6.29 -2.67 -29.70
N TYR A 230 5.78 -3.27 -28.64
CA TYR A 230 4.54 -4.07 -28.65
C TYR A 230 3.34 -3.36 -28.05
N ASN A 231 3.48 -2.05 -27.71
CA ASN A 231 2.45 -1.23 -27.06
C ASN A 231 1.90 -1.87 -25.78
N ILE A 232 2.80 -2.38 -24.92
CA ILE A 232 2.46 -3.02 -23.66
C ILE A 232 2.49 -1.99 -22.54
N LYS A 233 1.42 -1.92 -21.74
CA LYS A 233 1.35 -1.08 -20.56
C LYS A 233 1.71 -1.89 -19.31
N VAL A 234 2.55 -1.31 -18.46
CA VAL A 234 2.83 -1.88 -17.13
C VAL A 234 1.67 -1.54 -16.20
N LEU A 235 1.10 -2.55 -15.55
CA LEU A 235 0.08 -2.37 -14.51
C LEU A 235 0.72 -2.48 -13.13
N GLY A 236 0.34 -1.59 -12.23
CA GLY A 236 0.94 -1.44 -10.91
C GLY A 236 2.02 -0.36 -10.90
N THR A 237 3.11 -0.61 -10.20
CA THR A 237 4.22 0.36 -10.04
C THR A 237 4.90 0.64 -11.38
N PRO A 238 5.03 1.92 -11.80
CA PRO A 238 5.75 2.30 -13.02
C PRO A 238 7.21 1.86 -12.98
N VAL A 239 7.78 1.51 -14.14
CA VAL A 239 9.17 1.01 -14.21
C VAL A 239 10.18 2.06 -13.73
N GLU A 240 9.92 3.33 -13.99
CA GLU A 240 10.74 4.45 -13.51
C GLU A 240 10.78 4.51 -11.99
N SER A 241 9.65 4.27 -11.33
CA SER A 241 9.56 4.19 -9.87
C SER A 241 10.30 2.97 -9.32
N ILE A 242 10.21 1.82 -10.02
CA ILE A 242 10.99 0.62 -9.67
C ILE A 242 12.50 0.94 -9.75
N ILE A 243 12.96 1.55 -10.84
CA ILE A 243 14.37 1.93 -11.01
C ILE A 243 14.81 2.94 -9.93
N ALA A 244 13.94 3.88 -9.59
CA ALA A 244 14.26 4.89 -8.57
C ALA A 244 14.32 4.31 -7.16
N SER A 245 13.46 3.34 -6.82
CA SER A 245 13.45 2.69 -5.50
C SER A 245 14.56 1.66 -5.32
N GLU A 246 14.96 0.98 -6.39
CA GLU A 246 16.05 -0.02 -6.36
C GLU A 246 17.45 0.62 -6.32
N ASP A 247 17.61 1.79 -6.91
CA ASP A 247 18.86 2.55 -6.93
C ASP A 247 18.93 3.45 -5.69
N ARG A 248 19.86 3.16 -4.79
CA ARG A 248 19.97 3.85 -3.50
C ARG A 248 20.23 5.35 -3.62
N ASP A 249 21.06 5.75 -4.57
CA ASP A 249 21.39 7.16 -4.77
C ASP A 249 20.20 7.92 -5.35
N LYS A 250 19.50 7.30 -6.30
CA LYS A 250 18.25 7.85 -6.84
C LYS A 250 17.19 7.94 -5.77
N PHE A 251 17.03 6.89 -4.95
CA PHE A 251 16.06 6.87 -3.86
C PHE A 251 16.37 7.92 -2.80
N LYS A 252 17.62 8.03 -2.37
CA LYS A 252 18.09 9.08 -1.45
C LYS A 252 17.79 10.48 -1.98
N ASN A 253 18.10 10.74 -3.25
CA ASN A 253 17.84 12.01 -3.89
C ASN A 253 16.32 12.28 -3.98
N LEU A 254 15.52 11.27 -4.30
CA LEU A 254 14.08 11.35 -4.31
C LEU A 254 13.54 11.74 -2.92
N LEU A 255 13.97 11.08 -1.85
CA LEU A 255 13.56 11.39 -0.49
C LEU A 255 13.91 12.81 -0.08
N GLN A 256 15.09 13.31 -0.45
CA GLN A 256 15.48 14.70 -0.22
C GLN A 256 14.54 15.70 -0.88
N THR A 257 13.98 15.38 -2.07
CA THR A 257 13.02 16.28 -2.76
C THR A 257 11.70 16.43 -2.00
N VAL A 258 11.36 15.48 -1.14
CA VAL A 258 10.16 15.52 -0.29
C VAL A 258 10.46 15.93 1.16
N GLY A 259 11.72 16.29 1.45
CA GLY A 259 12.17 16.74 2.77
C GLY A 259 12.40 15.60 3.76
N GLU A 260 12.54 14.36 3.28
CA GLU A 260 12.77 13.20 4.13
C GLU A 260 14.22 12.71 4.03
N ASN A 261 14.70 12.04 5.07
CA ASN A 261 16.08 11.60 5.18
C ASN A 261 16.19 10.07 5.17
N THR A 262 17.32 9.58 4.66
CA THR A 262 17.76 8.20 4.82
C THR A 262 18.79 8.10 5.94
N ALA A 263 19.05 6.88 6.43
CA ALA A 263 20.23 6.64 7.25
C ALA A 263 21.49 7.13 6.53
N PRO A 264 22.43 7.79 7.23
CA PRO A 264 23.70 8.22 6.64
C PRO A 264 24.41 7.04 5.99
N SER A 265 24.77 7.21 4.72
CA SER A 265 25.38 6.18 3.88
C SER A 265 26.30 6.82 2.85
N GLN A 266 27.49 6.22 2.62
CA GLN A 266 28.42 6.65 1.58
C GLN A 266 29.14 5.45 0.99
N ILE A 267 29.53 5.60 -0.28
CA ILE A 267 30.34 4.62 -1.01
C ILE A 267 31.83 4.88 -0.72
N ALA A 268 32.59 3.82 -0.59
CA ALA A 268 34.05 3.85 -0.52
C ALA A 268 34.67 2.83 -1.49
N GLU A 269 35.71 3.22 -2.21
CA GLU A 269 36.42 2.39 -3.19
C GLU A 269 37.73 1.84 -2.65
N ASN A 270 38.15 2.31 -1.50
CA ASN A 270 39.39 1.89 -0.81
C ASN A 270 39.25 2.03 0.71
N ILE A 271 40.19 1.49 1.45
CA ILE A 271 40.19 1.47 2.91
C ILE A 271 40.23 2.89 3.49
N ASN A 272 41.05 3.78 2.92
CA ASN A 272 41.21 5.14 3.45
C ASN A 272 39.88 5.94 3.34
N ASP A 273 39.19 5.80 2.22
CA ASP A 273 37.87 6.41 2.05
C ASP A 273 36.86 5.81 3.03
N ALA A 274 36.89 4.50 3.23
CA ALA A 274 36.00 3.84 4.19
C ALA A 274 36.21 4.34 5.63
N LEU A 275 37.46 4.48 6.04
CA LEU A 275 37.83 5.04 7.35
C LEU A 275 37.37 6.48 7.52
N LYS A 276 37.51 7.30 6.48
CA LYS A 276 37.07 8.69 6.47
C LYS A 276 35.54 8.75 6.60
N VAL A 277 34.84 7.96 5.82
CA VAL A 277 33.37 7.87 5.87
C VAL A 277 32.90 7.42 7.26
N ALA A 278 33.48 6.36 7.81
CA ALA A 278 33.10 5.86 9.13
C ALA A 278 33.38 6.89 10.24
N SER A 279 34.45 7.67 10.13
CA SER A 279 34.71 8.76 11.08
C SER A 279 33.67 9.88 11.06
N GLN A 280 33.06 10.14 9.89
CA GLN A 280 31.98 11.12 9.71
C GLN A 280 30.65 10.60 10.21
N ILE A 281 30.33 9.33 9.94
CA ILE A 281 29.05 8.69 10.31
C ILE A 281 29.02 8.36 11.81
N GLY A 282 30.18 7.98 12.37
CA GLY A 282 30.33 7.47 13.74
C GLY A 282 30.05 5.97 13.85
N TYR A 283 30.89 5.29 14.66
CA TYR A 283 30.71 3.86 14.95
C TYR A 283 29.52 3.61 15.89
N PRO A 284 28.88 2.41 15.81
CA PRO A 284 29.14 1.34 14.86
C PRO A 284 28.63 1.66 13.46
N VAL A 285 29.26 1.09 12.44
CA VAL A 285 28.85 1.16 11.03
C VAL A 285 28.57 -0.23 10.47
N LEU A 286 27.72 -0.28 9.43
CA LEU A 286 27.47 -1.48 8.64
C LEU A 286 28.23 -1.36 7.34
N VAL A 287 29.07 -2.34 7.03
CA VAL A 287 29.79 -2.47 5.75
C VAL A 287 29.02 -3.44 4.87
N ARG A 288 28.83 -3.09 3.60
CA ARG A 288 28.21 -3.97 2.60
C ARG A 288 28.98 -3.89 1.29
N ALA A 289 29.25 -5.05 0.70
CA ALA A 289 29.75 -5.09 -0.67
C ALA A 289 28.65 -4.63 -1.64
N ALA A 290 28.94 -3.67 -2.52
CA ALA A 290 27.93 -2.99 -3.32
C ALA A 290 27.18 -3.92 -4.30
N PHE A 291 27.81 -5.00 -4.74
CA PHE A 291 27.29 -5.92 -5.77
C PHE A 291 27.25 -7.39 -5.32
N ALA A 292 27.39 -7.68 -4.02
CA ALA A 292 27.38 -9.05 -3.53
C ALA A 292 25.95 -9.51 -3.21
N LEU A 293 25.57 -10.68 -3.72
CA LEU A 293 24.34 -11.38 -3.36
C LEU A 293 24.50 -12.15 -2.04
N GLY A 294 23.47 -12.20 -1.22
CA GLY A 294 23.43 -13.04 -0.03
C GLY A 294 24.25 -12.57 1.16
N GLY A 295 24.59 -11.26 1.24
CA GLY A 295 25.31 -10.70 2.41
C GLY A 295 26.79 -11.06 2.49
N LEU A 296 27.36 -11.65 1.44
CA LEU A 296 28.79 -11.98 1.39
C LEU A 296 29.62 -10.68 1.46
N GLY A 297 30.54 -10.58 2.42
CA GLY A 297 31.34 -9.37 2.64
C GLY A 297 30.61 -8.26 3.39
N SER A 298 29.43 -8.52 3.97
CA SER A 298 28.72 -7.58 4.83
C SER A 298 28.97 -7.88 6.30
N GLY A 299 29.00 -6.83 7.14
CA GLY A 299 29.20 -6.98 8.58
C GLY A 299 29.19 -5.66 9.32
N PHE A 300 29.05 -5.74 10.63
CA PHE A 300 29.12 -4.57 11.51
C PHE A 300 30.57 -4.36 11.98
N ALA A 301 31.01 -3.11 11.98
CA ALA A 301 32.28 -2.68 12.53
C ALA A 301 32.03 -1.71 13.69
N ASN A 302 32.57 -2.02 14.86
CA ASN A 302 32.44 -1.19 16.06
C ASN A 302 33.62 -0.23 16.23
N ASN A 303 34.71 -0.47 15.50
CA ASN A 303 35.94 0.28 15.56
C ASN A 303 36.71 0.23 14.23
N THR A 304 37.80 0.93 14.16
CA THR A 304 38.67 1.07 12.97
C THR A 304 39.27 -0.25 12.52
N GLU A 305 39.68 -1.10 13.45
CA GLU A 305 40.34 -2.39 13.17
C GLU A 305 39.35 -3.36 12.51
N GLU A 306 38.12 -3.48 13.09
CA GLU A 306 37.06 -4.30 12.53
C GLU A 306 36.62 -3.80 11.15
N LEU A 307 36.53 -2.47 10.98
CA LEU A 307 36.17 -1.86 9.70
C LEU A 307 37.21 -2.22 8.62
N THR A 308 38.51 -2.10 8.93
CA THR A 308 39.57 -2.38 7.97
C THR A 308 39.47 -3.82 7.48
N GLN A 309 39.33 -4.79 8.38
CA GLN A 309 39.21 -6.21 8.03
C GLN A 309 37.99 -6.52 7.16
N LEU A 310 36.84 -5.90 7.49
CA LEU A 310 35.60 -6.09 6.73
C LEU A 310 35.70 -5.47 5.33
N VAL A 311 36.26 -4.27 5.24
CA VAL A 311 36.44 -3.56 3.96
C VAL A 311 37.44 -4.29 3.05
N GLU A 312 38.57 -4.79 3.57
CA GLU A 312 39.51 -5.62 2.81
C GLU A 312 38.81 -6.84 2.20
N LYS A 313 38.03 -7.56 3.02
CA LYS A 313 37.30 -8.73 2.59
C LYS A 313 36.21 -8.37 1.56
N ALA A 314 35.51 -7.27 1.75
CA ALA A 314 34.47 -6.84 0.84
C ALA A 314 34.99 -6.36 -0.50
N LEU A 315 36.12 -5.62 -0.50
CA LEU A 315 36.79 -5.15 -1.71
C LEU A 315 37.48 -6.28 -2.51
N SER A 316 37.72 -7.44 -1.90
CA SER A 316 38.21 -8.61 -2.64
C SER A 316 37.14 -9.21 -3.59
N VAL A 317 35.86 -8.95 -3.36
CA VAL A 317 34.71 -9.49 -4.13
C VAL A 317 33.91 -8.41 -4.83
N SER A 318 34.13 -7.15 -4.53
CA SER A 318 33.40 -6.01 -5.08
C SER A 318 34.33 -4.81 -5.28
N PRO A 319 34.22 -4.04 -6.39
CA PRO A 319 35.05 -2.87 -6.63
C PRO A 319 34.79 -1.73 -5.64
N GLN A 320 33.72 -1.77 -4.91
CA GLN A 320 33.31 -0.74 -3.94
C GLN A 320 32.50 -1.33 -2.79
N VAL A 321 32.56 -0.64 -1.66
CA VAL A 321 31.74 -0.96 -0.47
C VAL A 321 30.86 0.21 -0.09
N ILE A 322 29.77 -0.09 0.57
CA ILE A 322 28.86 0.90 1.14
C ILE A 322 29.05 0.88 2.65
N ILE A 323 29.30 2.05 3.23
CA ILE A 323 29.40 2.25 4.67
C ILE A 323 28.13 2.96 5.12
N ASP A 324 27.31 2.27 5.89
CA ASP A 324 26.06 2.78 6.42
C ASP A 324 26.18 3.02 7.93
N LYS A 325 25.44 4.00 8.44
CA LYS A 325 25.21 4.09 9.89
C LYS A 325 24.51 2.83 10.37
N SER A 326 25.03 2.23 11.43
CA SER A 326 24.34 1.11 12.08
C SER A 326 23.07 1.61 12.75
N LEU A 327 21.95 1.03 12.38
CA LEU A 327 20.65 1.22 13.04
C LEU A 327 20.31 0.03 13.94
N ARG A 328 21.29 -0.78 14.30
CA ARG A 328 21.08 -1.95 15.15
C ARG A 328 20.44 -1.55 16.47
N GLY A 329 19.35 -2.23 16.86
CA GLY A 329 18.58 -1.94 18.04
C GLY A 329 17.53 -0.84 17.87
N TRP A 330 17.43 -0.23 16.69
CA TRP A 330 16.33 0.68 16.39
C TRP A 330 15.03 -0.08 16.18
N LYS A 331 13.91 0.59 16.44
CA LYS A 331 12.59 0.08 16.12
C LYS A 331 12.37 0.11 14.60
N GLU A 332 11.80 -0.94 14.07
CA GLU A 332 11.36 -1.04 12.69
C GLU A 332 9.85 -0.95 12.62
N VAL A 333 9.35 -0.02 11.83
CA VAL A 333 7.92 0.22 11.60
C VAL A 333 7.70 0.32 10.10
N GLU A 334 6.71 -0.39 9.62
CA GLU A 334 6.37 -0.47 8.20
C GLU A 334 4.96 0.07 7.94
N TYR A 335 4.76 0.66 6.77
CA TYR A 335 3.45 1.11 6.29
C TYR A 335 3.19 0.52 4.92
N GLU A 336 2.11 -0.23 4.79
CA GLU A 336 1.62 -0.71 3.50
C GLU A 336 0.76 0.37 2.84
N ILE A 337 1.27 0.95 1.76
CA ILE A 337 0.61 2.04 1.05
C ILE A 337 0.15 1.58 -0.32
N VAL A 338 -1.11 1.82 -0.63
CA VAL A 338 -1.67 1.65 -1.97
C VAL A 338 -2.06 3.01 -2.53
N ARG A 339 -1.60 3.30 -3.73
CA ARG A 339 -1.95 4.50 -4.48
C ARG A 339 -2.51 4.13 -5.84
N ASP A 340 -3.65 4.68 -6.18
CA ASP A 340 -4.21 4.52 -7.52
C ASP A 340 -3.76 5.63 -8.49
N ARG A 341 -4.13 5.49 -9.76
CA ARG A 341 -3.80 6.47 -10.81
C ARG A 341 -4.50 7.81 -10.65
N PHE A 342 -5.48 7.92 -9.75
CA PHE A 342 -6.20 9.16 -9.45
C PHE A 342 -5.65 9.87 -8.21
N ASP A 343 -4.50 9.40 -7.70
CA ASP A 343 -3.86 9.90 -6.48
C ASP A 343 -4.66 9.62 -5.19
N ASN A 344 -5.59 8.68 -5.21
CA ASN A 344 -6.13 8.15 -3.97
C ASN A 344 -5.07 7.31 -3.30
N CYS A 345 -4.71 7.67 -2.08
CA CYS A 345 -3.62 7.06 -1.34
C CYS A 345 -4.15 6.52 -0.01
N ILE A 346 -3.92 5.24 0.27
CA ILE A 346 -4.44 4.53 1.43
C ILE A 346 -3.28 3.87 2.16
N ALA A 347 -3.19 4.07 3.49
CA ALA A 347 -2.43 3.19 4.35
C ALA A 347 -3.31 1.98 4.69
N VAL A 348 -3.02 0.84 4.08
CA VAL A 348 -3.77 -0.40 4.28
C VAL A 348 -3.60 -0.88 5.71
N CYS A 349 -2.36 -0.87 6.20
CA CYS A 349 -2.00 -1.11 7.59
C CYS A 349 -0.65 -0.47 7.90
N ASN A 350 -0.34 -0.37 9.18
CA ASN A 350 1.02 -0.24 9.65
C ASN A 350 1.38 -1.45 10.52
N MET A 351 2.66 -1.74 10.57
CA MET A 351 3.21 -2.89 11.28
C MET A 351 4.46 -2.47 12.05
N GLU A 352 4.75 -3.16 13.13
CA GLU A 352 6.03 -3.04 13.82
C GLU A 352 6.65 -4.42 14.02
N ASN A 353 7.96 -4.49 13.88
CA ASN A 353 8.73 -5.68 14.18
C ASN A 353 9.03 -5.72 15.69
N LEU A 354 8.72 -6.85 16.31
CA LEU A 354 9.06 -7.08 17.71
C LEU A 354 10.57 -7.27 17.89
N ASP A 355 11.19 -7.89 16.90
CA ASP A 355 12.62 -8.09 16.84
C ASP A 355 13.35 -6.79 16.42
N PRO A 356 14.57 -6.55 16.95
CA PRO A 356 15.31 -5.33 16.59
C PRO A 356 15.74 -5.34 15.13
N LEU A 357 15.88 -4.14 14.56
CA LEU A 357 16.36 -3.94 13.19
C LEU A 357 17.66 -4.72 12.92
N GLY A 358 17.66 -5.43 11.79
CA GLY A 358 18.77 -6.30 11.34
C GLY A 358 18.38 -7.77 11.20
N ILE A 359 17.16 -8.15 11.63
CA ILE A 359 16.55 -9.44 11.32
C ILE A 359 15.63 -9.23 10.11
N HIS A 360 15.66 -10.17 9.15
CA HIS A 360 14.80 -10.07 7.97
C HIS A 360 13.32 -10.07 8.37
N THR A 361 12.53 -9.17 7.80
CA THR A 361 11.09 -9.02 8.14
C THR A 361 10.32 -10.33 8.03
N GLY A 362 10.63 -11.16 7.04
CA GLY A 362 10.01 -12.49 6.86
C GLY A 362 10.34 -13.51 7.95
N GLU A 363 11.33 -13.24 8.81
CA GLU A 363 11.77 -14.09 9.92
C GLU A 363 11.48 -13.46 11.30
N SER A 364 11.02 -12.21 11.32
CA SER A 364 10.69 -11.42 12.51
C SER A 364 9.24 -11.62 12.91
N ILE A 365 8.95 -11.48 14.21
CA ILE A 365 7.57 -11.38 14.69
C ILE A 365 7.06 -9.98 14.38
N VAL A 366 6.02 -9.92 13.56
CA VAL A 366 5.40 -8.65 13.12
C VAL A 366 4.04 -8.50 13.77
N VAL A 367 3.77 -7.32 14.30
CA VAL A 367 2.49 -6.97 14.93
C VAL A 367 1.80 -5.87 14.10
N ALA A 368 0.58 -6.13 13.69
CA ALA A 368 -0.26 -5.20 12.94
C ALA A 368 -1.64 -5.02 13.62
N PRO A 369 -2.10 -3.79 13.88
CA PRO A 369 -1.37 -2.53 13.76
C PRO A 369 -0.27 -2.39 14.83
N SER A 370 0.67 -1.46 14.63
CA SER A 370 1.72 -1.17 15.61
C SER A 370 1.10 -0.77 16.96
N GLN A 371 1.68 -1.27 18.06
CA GLN A 371 1.13 -1.12 19.41
C GLN A 371 1.90 -0.08 20.25
N THR A 372 3.10 0.27 19.84
CA THR A 372 4.04 1.06 20.63
C THR A 372 4.26 2.48 20.12
N LEU A 373 3.58 2.87 19.04
CA LEU A 373 3.54 4.25 18.56
C LEU A 373 2.46 5.04 19.28
N THR A 374 2.76 6.30 19.59
CA THR A 374 1.74 7.27 19.95
C THR A 374 0.90 7.64 18.72
N ASP A 375 -0.28 8.22 18.93
CA ASP A 375 -1.14 8.68 17.82
C ASP A 375 -0.41 9.73 16.95
N GLU A 376 0.38 10.60 17.57
CA GLU A 376 1.15 11.63 16.86
C GLU A 376 2.23 11.00 15.97
N GLU A 377 3.01 10.05 16.49
CA GLU A 377 4.03 9.32 15.73
C GLU A 377 3.40 8.52 14.58
N TYR A 378 2.29 7.83 14.86
CA TYR A 378 1.55 7.08 13.84
C TYR A 378 1.13 7.99 12.68
N HIS A 379 0.49 9.13 12.97
CA HIS A 379 0.03 10.04 11.92
C HIS A 379 1.18 10.75 11.20
N PHE A 380 2.25 11.07 11.90
CA PHE A 380 3.45 11.63 11.31
C PHE A 380 4.06 10.66 10.29
N LEU A 381 4.32 9.42 10.69
CA LEU A 381 4.91 8.41 9.81
C LEU A 381 4.01 8.07 8.61
N ARG A 382 2.69 8.01 8.83
CA ARG A 382 1.73 7.85 7.72
C ARG A 382 1.81 9.00 6.72
N THR A 383 1.94 10.22 7.19
CA THR A 383 2.07 11.40 6.33
C THR A 383 3.36 11.36 5.53
N VAL A 384 4.46 10.95 6.14
CA VAL A 384 5.75 10.71 5.46
C VAL A 384 5.60 9.65 4.38
N ALA A 385 4.97 8.51 4.69
CA ALA A 385 4.73 7.44 3.73
C ALA A 385 3.92 7.92 2.51
N PHE A 386 2.87 8.71 2.73
CA PHE A 386 2.07 9.28 1.63
C PHE A 386 2.87 10.26 0.76
N LYS A 387 3.73 11.10 1.36
CA LYS A 387 4.60 12.01 0.61
C LYS A 387 5.54 11.23 -0.33
N ILE A 388 6.12 10.14 0.18
CA ILE A 388 7.08 9.32 -0.57
C ILE A 388 6.37 8.63 -1.75
N VAL A 389 5.24 7.97 -1.49
CA VAL A 389 4.51 7.21 -2.53
C VAL A 389 3.88 8.13 -3.59
N ARG A 390 3.59 9.38 -3.26
CA ARG A 390 3.10 10.38 -4.21
C ARG A 390 4.18 10.95 -5.12
N LYS A 391 5.44 10.79 -4.78
CA LYS A 391 6.57 11.24 -5.58
C LYS A 391 6.94 10.21 -6.65
#